data_12a1e371cc05f9f613400fae522534e0
#
_entry.id   12a1e371cc05f9f613400fae522534e0
#
_cell.length_a   1.000
_cell.length_b   1.000
_cell.length_c   1.000
_cell.angle_alpha   90.00
_cell.angle_beta   90.00
_cell.angle_gamma   90.00
#
_symmetry.space_group_name_H-M   'P 1'
#
loop_
_entity.id
_entity.type
_entity.pdbx_description
1 polymer ?
#
loop_
_entity_poly.entity_id
_entity_poly.type
_entity_poly.pdbx_seq_one_letter_code
_entity_poly.pdbx_strand_id
1 'polypeptide(L)'
;MADLHRSFARARERARYSQDDVGAALGVSRAMVSYWETGSRRPNDRQLAALARLYGIEPIDLLEDRDVDPVGGDLTGMLLRAETGVDPESAPGVQEFVQFLERYAELSQITDLPIRGLSQSPFVHRSRFTHKDDARRKAEEVRSHLNLGTGPIPDVDTVCEMLGVTVYRAPLGDDLGKAPSGAFLNHPEVGFSILVNLDMTPGRRRFTVAHEIGHALFHSNEDRWVISHGKSPRESFADEFAGEFLMPSESVRRFVEESGMPPRIQDPVDVIHIQRYFRASFPMTLVRLRQMNTITAATYRELRDTVRPVALARSLGYAIDPEEIEQDSERWRIHRFPRPFLRMLREAVVQELISPPTAASFAGLSVPGLVQILGQPLTGAEGEPQELTTEFAEFEETGVV
;
A
#
# COMPACT_ATOMS: atom_id res chain seq x y z
N MET A 1 -42.05 0.68 -8.46
CA MET A 1 -40.86 0.01 -7.88
C MET A 1 -39.80 0.08 -8.94
N ALA A 2 -38.72 0.77 -8.69
CA ALA A 2 -37.61 0.85 -9.61
C ALA A 2 -37.15 -0.59 -9.96
N ASP A 3 -36.80 -0.79 -11.22
CA ASP A 3 -36.33 -2.09 -11.75
C ASP A 3 -34.93 -2.38 -11.20
N LEU A 4 -34.86 -2.72 -9.89
CA LEU A 4 -33.63 -2.94 -9.13
C LEU A 4 -32.62 -3.82 -9.85
N HIS A 5 -33.07 -4.80 -10.61
CA HIS A 5 -32.22 -5.68 -11.37
C HIS A 5 -31.50 -4.96 -12.54
N ARG A 6 -32.11 -3.92 -13.11
CA ARG A 6 -31.48 -3.12 -14.16
C ARG A 6 -30.42 -2.16 -13.60
N SER A 7 -30.56 -1.75 -12.34
CA SER A 7 -29.55 -0.92 -11.70
C SER A 7 -28.21 -1.67 -11.55
N PHE A 8 -28.24 -2.97 -11.24
CA PHE A 8 -27.05 -3.80 -11.14
C PHE A 8 -26.30 -3.89 -12.47
N ALA A 9 -27.02 -4.13 -13.57
CA ALA A 9 -26.41 -4.20 -14.91
C ALA A 9 -25.80 -2.84 -15.32
N ARG A 10 -26.55 -1.75 -15.10
CA ARG A 10 -26.05 -0.40 -15.42
C ARG A 10 -24.84 0.00 -14.58
N ALA A 11 -24.86 -0.26 -13.28
CA ALA A 11 -23.74 0.04 -12.39
C ALA A 11 -22.49 -0.77 -12.81
N ARG A 12 -22.65 -2.06 -13.14
CA ARG A 12 -21.58 -2.89 -13.66
C ARG A 12 -21.00 -2.34 -14.96
N GLU A 13 -21.89 -2.00 -15.92
CA GLU A 13 -21.48 -1.48 -17.22
C GLU A 13 -20.76 -0.15 -17.13
N ARG A 14 -21.20 0.74 -16.24
CA ARG A 14 -20.51 2.00 -15.91
C ARG A 14 -19.15 1.77 -15.27
N ALA A 15 -19.09 0.85 -14.31
CA ALA A 15 -17.85 0.43 -13.70
C ALA A 15 -16.98 -0.42 -14.65
N ARG A 16 -17.50 -0.73 -15.85
CA ARG A 16 -16.83 -1.45 -16.95
C ARG A 16 -16.39 -2.87 -16.63
N TYR A 17 -17.06 -3.54 -15.72
CA TYR A 17 -16.87 -4.95 -15.45
C TYR A 17 -17.69 -5.84 -16.39
N SER A 18 -17.13 -6.99 -16.78
CA SER A 18 -17.91 -8.10 -17.32
C SER A 18 -18.62 -8.86 -16.19
N GLN A 19 -19.65 -9.65 -16.50
CA GLN A 19 -20.28 -10.54 -15.52
C GLN A 19 -19.31 -11.58 -14.96
N ASP A 20 -18.30 -11.97 -15.73
CA ASP A 20 -17.25 -12.90 -15.30
C ASP A 20 -16.32 -12.23 -14.27
N ASP A 21 -15.94 -10.97 -14.49
CA ASP A 21 -15.11 -10.20 -13.54
C ASP A 21 -15.80 -10.03 -12.20
N VAL A 22 -17.11 -9.69 -12.22
CA VAL A 22 -17.91 -9.56 -10.98
C VAL A 22 -18.05 -10.91 -10.30
N GLY A 23 -18.24 -11.98 -11.06
CA GLY A 23 -18.32 -13.33 -10.52
C GLY A 23 -17.04 -13.72 -9.79
N ALA A 24 -15.89 -13.49 -10.43
CA ALA A 24 -14.58 -13.75 -9.85
C ALA A 24 -14.33 -12.89 -8.58
N ALA A 25 -14.59 -11.58 -8.65
CA ALA A 25 -14.38 -10.65 -7.54
C ALA A 25 -15.23 -10.97 -6.29
N LEU A 26 -16.45 -11.51 -6.48
CA LEU A 26 -17.34 -11.86 -5.37
C LEU A 26 -17.34 -13.36 -5.01
N GLY A 27 -16.51 -14.18 -5.67
CA GLY A 27 -16.47 -15.61 -5.43
C GLY A 27 -17.77 -16.33 -5.82
N VAL A 28 -18.48 -15.85 -6.88
CA VAL A 28 -19.74 -16.42 -7.37
C VAL A 28 -19.63 -16.74 -8.86
N SER A 29 -20.52 -17.59 -9.37
CA SER A 29 -20.54 -17.88 -10.81
C SER A 29 -21.06 -16.69 -11.63
N ARG A 30 -20.61 -16.55 -12.88
CA ARG A 30 -21.19 -15.63 -13.87
C ARG A 30 -22.71 -15.74 -13.96
N ALA A 31 -23.25 -16.97 -13.89
CA ALA A 31 -24.68 -17.21 -13.92
C ALA A 31 -25.39 -16.56 -12.72
N MET A 32 -24.77 -16.51 -11.56
CA MET A 32 -25.32 -15.84 -10.37
C MET A 32 -25.43 -14.33 -10.60
N VAL A 33 -24.39 -13.70 -11.17
CA VAL A 33 -24.41 -12.28 -11.53
C VAL A 33 -25.53 -12.00 -12.55
N SER A 34 -25.63 -12.83 -13.59
CA SER A 34 -26.73 -12.74 -14.56
C SER A 34 -28.11 -12.87 -13.91
N TYR A 35 -28.27 -13.75 -12.91
CA TYR A 35 -29.55 -13.86 -12.18
C TYR A 35 -29.88 -12.61 -11.38
N TRP A 36 -28.90 -11.91 -10.82
CA TRP A 36 -29.12 -10.63 -10.15
C TRP A 36 -29.56 -9.54 -11.13
N GLU A 37 -28.91 -9.47 -12.29
CA GLU A 37 -29.19 -8.47 -13.34
C GLU A 37 -30.51 -8.73 -14.11
N THR A 38 -30.96 -9.96 -14.13
CA THR A 38 -32.28 -10.33 -14.71
C THR A 38 -33.42 -10.35 -13.72
N GLY A 39 -33.12 -10.13 -12.42
CA GLY A 39 -34.11 -10.18 -11.35
C GLY A 39 -34.56 -11.59 -10.97
N SER A 40 -33.95 -12.64 -11.55
CA SER A 40 -34.28 -14.04 -11.23
C SER A 40 -33.88 -14.43 -9.82
N ARG A 41 -32.84 -13.76 -9.26
CA ARG A 41 -32.44 -13.83 -7.86
C ARG A 41 -32.05 -12.44 -7.37
N ARG A 42 -32.08 -12.25 -6.04
CA ARG A 42 -31.59 -11.02 -5.39
C ARG A 42 -30.29 -11.31 -4.65
N PRO A 43 -29.30 -10.41 -4.72
CA PRO A 43 -28.16 -10.48 -3.82
C PRO A 43 -28.62 -10.27 -2.38
N ASN A 44 -27.98 -10.94 -1.43
CA ASN A 44 -28.17 -10.65 -0.01
C ASN A 44 -27.44 -9.34 0.37
N ASP A 45 -27.67 -8.83 1.59
CA ASP A 45 -27.13 -7.54 2.04
C ASP A 45 -25.59 -7.51 1.96
N ARG A 46 -24.93 -8.62 2.27
CA ARG A 46 -23.47 -8.74 2.18
C ARG A 46 -22.99 -8.68 0.73
N GLN A 47 -23.70 -9.36 -0.17
CA GLN A 47 -23.40 -9.33 -1.61
C GLN A 47 -23.73 -7.96 -2.21
N LEU A 48 -24.81 -7.32 -1.75
CA LEU A 48 -25.17 -5.97 -2.19
C LEU A 48 -24.08 -4.95 -1.79
N ALA A 49 -23.62 -5.01 -0.55
CA ALA A 49 -22.53 -4.15 -0.09
C ALA A 49 -21.21 -4.41 -0.85
N ALA A 50 -20.94 -5.68 -1.19
CA ALA A 50 -19.78 -6.05 -2.00
C ALA A 50 -19.90 -5.57 -3.45
N LEU A 51 -21.09 -5.64 -4.06
CA LEU A 51 -21.38 -5.10 -5.39
C LEU A 51 -21.23 -3.58 -5.41
N ALA A 52 -21.79 -2.87 -4.44
CA ALA A 52 -21.68 -1.43 -4.33
C ALA A 52 -20.21 -1.00 -4.21
N ARG A 53 -19.45 -1.68 -3.36
CA ARG A 53 -18.00 -1.47 -3.20
C ARG A 53 -17.26 -1.73 -4.50
N LEU A 54 -17.57 -2.85 -5.19
CA LEU A 54 -16.93 -3.20 -6.46
C LEU A 54 -17.23 -2.18 -7.56
N TYR A 55 -18.43 -1.60 -7.57
CA TYR A 55 -18.84 -0.61 -8.58
C TYR A 55 -18.49 0.83 -8.21
N GLY A 56 -17.93 1.08 -7.01
CA GLY A 56 -17.53 2.41 -6.55
C GLY A 56 -18.70 3.34 -6.26
N ILE A 57 -19.82 2.81 -5.78
CA ILE A 57 -21.03 3.56 -5.44
C ILE A 57 -21.54 3.15 -4.05
N GLU A 58 -22.38 3.98 -3.47
CA GLU A 58 -23.01 3.62 -2.20
C GLU A 58 -24.12 2.54 -2.39
N PRO A 59 -24.33 1.64 -1.44
CA PRO A 59 -25.37 0.61 -1.55
C PRO A 59 -26.76 1.18 -1.80
N ILE A 60 -27.05 2.39 -1.29
CA ILE A 60 -28.32 3.07 -1.50
C ILE A 60 -28.54 3.47 -2.96
N ASP A 61 -27.49 3.83 -3.68
CA ASP A 61 -27.54 4.21 -5.07
C ASP A 61 -27.87 3.03 -5.98
N LEU A 62 -27.37 1.82 -5.62
CA LEU A 62 -27.78 0.58 -6.27
C LEU A 62 -29.26 0.27 -6.03
N LEU A 63 -29.78 0.53 -4.81
CA LEU A 63 -31.14 0.23 -4.42
C LEU A 63 -32.16 1.23 -5.01
N GLU A 64 -31.80 2.48 -5.09
CA GLU A 64 -32.67 3.56 -5.60
C GLU A 64 -32.50 3.83 -7.10
N ASP A 65 -31.65 3.05 -7.77
CA ASP A 65 -31.36 3.22 -9.20
C ASP A 65 -30.94 4.64 -9.55
N ARG A 66 -30.12 5.23 -8.66
CA ARG A 66 -29.58 6.56 -8.89
C ARG A 66 -28.55 6.53 -10.01
N ASP A 67 -28.61 7.54 -10.86
CA ASP A 67 -27.67 7.73 -11.95
C ASP A 67 -26.40 8.42 -11.43
N VAL A 68 -25.63 7.69 -10.60
CA VAL A 68 -24.39 8.21 -10.01
C VAL A 68 -23.22 7.64 -10.81
N ASP A 69 -22.32 8.52 -11.24
CA ASP A 69 -21.04 8.08 -11.79
C ASP A 69 -20.21 7.41 -10.69
N PRO A 70 -19.58 6.26 -10.98
CA PRO A 70 -18.71 5.61 -10.02
C PRO A 70 -17.62 6.56 -9.53
N VAL A 71 -17.44 6.67 -8.22
CA VAL A 71 -16.35 7.43 -7.64
C VAL A 71 -15.04 6.87 -8.20
N GLY A 72 -14.25 7.69 -8.87
CA GLY A 72 -13.02 7.27 -9.56
C GLY A 72 -13.24 6.37 -10.78
N GLY A 73 -14.47 6.33 -11.35
CA GLY A 73 -14.86 5.38 -12.40
C GLY A 73 -13.98 5.37 -13.65
N ASP A 74 -13.43 6.52 -14.03
CA ASP A 74 -12.48 6.60 -15.15
C ASP A 74 -11.11 6.04 -14.74
N LEU A 75 -10.63 6.34 -13.55
CA LEU A 75 -9.35 5.87 -13.01
C LEU A 75 -9.39 4.37 -12.70
N THR A 76 -10.43 3.88 -12.04
CA THR A 76 -10.61 2.44 -11.76
C THR A 76 -10.74 1.65 -13.05
N GLY A 77 -11.52 2.14 -14.01
CA GLY A 77 -11.65 1.50 -15.32
C GLY A 77 -10.36 1.53 -16.14
N MET A 78 -9.50 2.54 -15.96
CA MET A 78 -8.16 2.58 -16.56
C MET A 78 -7.22 1.57 -15.90
N LEU A 79 -7.27 1.42 -14.56
CA LEU A 79 -6.50 0.42 -13.82
C LEU A 79 -6.79 -1.01 -14.26
N LEU A 80 -8.06 -1.32 -14.36
CA LEU A 80 -8.50 -2.68 -14.73
C LEU A 80 -8.33 -2.97 -16.21
N ARG A 81 -8.24 -1.92 -17.07
CA ARG A 81 -8.01 -2.05 -18.52
C ARG A 81 -6.55 -1.96 -18.93
N ALA A 82 -5.69 -1.39 -18.10
CA ALA A 82 -4.26 -1.49 -18.33
C ALA A 82 -3.96 -2.99 -18.51
N GLU A 83 -3.31 -3.38 -19.61
CA GLU A 83 -3.00 -4.77 -20.01
C GLU A 83 -2.17 -5.57 -18.97
N THR A 84 -2.25 -5.19 -17.75
CA THR A 84 -1.36 -5.48 -16.63
C THR A 84 -1.84 -6.64 -15.77
N GLY A 85 -2.91 -7.34 -16.18
CA GLY A 85 -3.29 -8.60 -15.55
C GLY A 85 -3.58 -8.49 -14.03
N VAL A 86 -4.26 -7.41 -13.59
CA VAL A 86 -4.81 -7.38 -12.22
C VAL A 86 -5.78 -8.53 -12.10
N ASP A 87 -5.46 -9.48 -11.23
CA ASP A 87 -6.35 -10.57 -10.92
C ASP A 87 -7.68 -9.99 -10.40
N PRO A 88 -8.84 -10.49 -10.87
CA PRO A 88 -10.15 -10.08 -10.33
C PRO A 88 -10.24 -10.10 -8.80
N GLU A 89 -9.49 -10.97 -8.13
CA GLU A 89 -9.38 -11.02 -6.67
C GLU A 89 -8.75 -9.75 -6.06
N SER A 90 -7.89 -9.07 -6.79
CA SER A 90 -7.22 -7.82 -6.36
C SER A 90 -8.07 -6.57 -6.64
N ALA A 91 -9.12 -6.67 -7.46
CA ALA A 91 -9.94 -5.55 -7.89
C ALA A 91 -10.59 -4.75 -6.73
N PRO A 92 -11.10 -5.38 -5.65
CA PRO A 92 -11.65 -4.63 -4.51
C PRO A 92 -10.63 -3.72 -3.84
N GLY A 93 -9.40 -4.19 -3.62
CA GLY A 93 -8.33 -3.40 -3.00
C GLY A 93 -7.86 -2.24 -3.88
N VAL A 94 -7.81 -2.44 -5.19
CA VAL A 94 -7.52 -1.38 -6.15
C VAL A 94 -8.61 -0.31 -6.13
N GLN A 95 -9.86 -0.71 -6.05
CA GLN A 95 -10.97 0.21 -5.99
C GLN A 95 -11.02 0.99 -4.67
N GLU A 96 -10.78 0.32 -3.54
CA GLU A 96 -10.62 1.00 -2.25
C GLU A 96 -9.54 2.09 -2.32
N PHE A 97 -8.44 1.81 -3.01
CA PHE A 97 -7.36 2.78 -3.21
C PHE A 97 -7.81 4.02 -3.98
N VAL A 98 -8.51 3.85 -5.11
CA VAL A 98 -9.01 4.97 -5.90
C VAL A 98 -10.01 5.80 -5.09
N GLN A 99 -10.98 5.15 -4.42
CA GLN A 99 -11.92 5.84 -3.55
C GLN A 99 -11.23 6.59 -2.41
N PHE A 100 -10.18 6.01 -1.84
CA PHE A 100 -9.38 6.70 -0.84
C PHE A 100 -8.74 7.98 -1.39
N LEU A 101 -8.16 7.94 -2.60
CA LEU A 101 -7.53 9.12 -3.20
C LEU A 101 -8.53 10.24 -3.46
N GLU A 102 -9.73 9.92 -3.97
CA GLU A 102 -10.80 10.90 -4.18
C GLU A 102 -11.24 11.55 -2.85
N ARG A 103 -11.45 10.72 -1.82
CA ARG A 103 -11.78 11.22 -0.47
C ARG A 103 -10.67 12.06 0.13
N TYR A 104 -9.41 11.70 -0.11
CA TYR A 104 -8.28 12.47 0.37
C TYR A 104 -8.20 13.85 -0.30
N ALA A 105 -8.45 13.91 -1.63
CA ALA A 105 -8.55 15.16 -2.36
C ALA A 105 -9.69 16.04 -1.82
N GLU A 106 -10.88 15.46 -1.64
CA GLU A 106 -12.04 16.16 -1.05
C GLU A 106 -11.74 16.70 0.35
N LEU A 107 -11.12 15.88 1.22
CA LEU A 107 -10.74 16.29 2.57
C LEU A 107 -9.75 17.46 2.55
N SER A 108 -8.79 17.45 1.62
CA SER A 108 -7.85 18.56 1.41
C SER A 108 -8.56 19.86 1.05
N GLN A 109 -9.60 19.79 0.22
CA GLN A 109 -10.42 20.96 -0.14
C GLN A 109 -11.23 21.47 1.06
N ILE A 110 -11.84 20.59 1.84
CA ILE A 110 -12.62 20.95 3.03
C ILE A 110 -11.76 21.63 4.09
N THR A 111 -10.54 21.11 4.31
CA THR A 111 -9.64 21.61 5.35
C THR A 111 -8.78 22.80 4.90
N ASP A 112 -8.75 23.11 3.61
CA ASP A 112 -7.81 24.05 2.98
C ASP A 112 -6.33 23.70 3.28
N LEU A 113 -6.05 22.44 3.57
CA LEU A 113 -4.70 21.93 3.81
C LEU A 113 -4.17 21.25 2.55
N PRO A 114 -3.05 21.75 1.98
CA PRO A 114 -2.51 21.19 0.75
C PRO A 114 -1.92 19.81 0.96
N ILE A 115 -2.19 18.89 0.04
CA ILE A 115 -1.48 17.61 -0.05
C ILE A 115 -0.10 17.89 -0.66
N ARG A 116 0.95 17.45 0.03
CA ARG A 116 2.31 17.61 -0.47
C ARG A 116 2.55 16.63 -1.63
N GLY A 117 2.79 17.15 -2.81
CA GLY A 117 3.02 16.34 -4.01
C GLY A 117 4.49 16.16 -4.37
N LEU A 118 4.79 15.10 -5.08
CA LEU A 118 6.12 14.73 -5.58
C LEU A 118 6.72 15.80 -6.51
N SER A 119 5.89 16.61 -7.17
CA SER A 119 6.33 17.71 -8.07
C SER A 119 7.28 18.70 -7.42
N GLN A 120 7.32 18.74 -6.08
CA GLN A 120 8.27 19.55 -5.32
C GLN A 120 9.62 18.85 -5.08
N SER A 121 9.77 17.59 -5.51
CA SER A 121 11.02 16.86 -5.38
C SER A 121 12.01 17.25 -6.48
N PRO A 122 13.30 17.50 -6.17
CA PRO A 122 14.32 17.81 -7.15
C PRO A 122 14.69 16.62 -8.06
N PHE A 123 14.20 15.43 -7.74
CA PHE A 123 14.50 14.20 -8.50
C PHE A 123 13.53 13.95 -9.64
N VAL A 124 12.39 14.64 -9.69
CA VAL A 124 11.43 14.52 -10.80
C VAL A 124 12.04 15.19 -12.02
N HIS A 125 12.91 14.50 -12.70
CA HIS A 125 13.54 14.94 -13.93
C HIS A 125 12.93 14.24 -15.14
N ARG A 126 12.90 14.97 -16.27
CA ARG A 126 12.47 14.48 -17.58
C ARG A 126 13.38 13.42 -18.21
N SER A 127 14.37 12.92 -17.46
CA SER A 127 15.36 11.96 -17.95
C SER A 127 14.88 10.53 -17.72
N ARG A 128 14.93 9.74 -18.77
CA ARG A 128 14.61 8.31 -18.73
C ARG A 128 15.79 7.53 -18.19
N PHE A 129 15.74 7.07 -16.95
CA PHE A 129 16.72 6.15 -16.39
C PHE A 129 16.20 4.73 -16.50
N THR A 130 16.80 3.94 -17.37
CA THR A 130 16.44 2.54 -17.56
C THR A 130 17.60 1.59 -17.32
N HIS A 131 18.81 2.12 -17.13
CA HIS A 131 20.00 1.30 -16.98
C HIS A 131 20.19 0.90 -15.52
N LYS A 132 20.33 -0.38 -15.28
CA LYS A 132 20.51 -0.96 -13.93
C LYS A 132 21.71 -0.34 -13.18
N ASP A 133 22.78 0.00 -13.90
CA ASP A 133 23.99 0.58 -13.31
C ASP A 133 23.78 2.00 -12.76
N ASP A 134 22.78 2.72 -13.28
CA ASP A 134 22.42 4.05 -12.77
C ASP A 134 21.64 3.96 -11.45
N ALA A 135 20.91 2.87 -11.22
CA ALA A 135 20.01 2.71 -10.10
C ALA A 135 20.72 2.87 -8.74
N ARG A 136 21.92 2.31 -8.63
CA ARG A 136 22.75 2.43 -7.42
C ARG A 136 23.07 3.88 -7.10
N ARG A 137 23.66 4.60 -8.07
CA ARG A 137 24.04 6.00 -7.92
C ARG A 137 22.81 6.86 -7.58
N LYS A 138 21.66 6.56 -8.20
CA LYS A 138 20.41 7.27 -7.93
C LYS A 138 19.85 6.98 -6.52
N ALA A 139 19.97 5.77 -6.02
CA ALA A 139 19.62 5.46 -4.65
C ALA A 139 20.49 6.22 -3.64
N GLU A 140 21.80 6.29 -3.90
CA GLU A 140 22.75 7.05 -3.07
C GLU A 140 22.45 8.56 -3.11
N GLU A 141 22.13 9.12 -4.28
CA GLU A 141 21.75 10.53 -4.45
C GLU A 141 20.47 10.86 -3.64
N VAL A 142 19.45 10.01 -3.72
CA VAL A 142 18.19 10.19 -2.98
C VAL A 142 18.43 10.09 -1.47
N ARG A 143 19.19 9.10 -1.01
CA ARG A 143 19.55 8.96 0.41
C ARG A 143 20.31 10.17 0.93
N SER A 144 21.26 10.67 0.16
CA SER A 144 22.04 11.87 0.52
C SER A 144 21.16 13.11 0.62
N HIS A 145 20.28 13.32 -0.36
CA HIS A 145 19.36 14.46 -0.36
C HIS A 145 18.39 14.45 0.82
N LEU A 146 17.89 13.28 1.18
CA LEU A 146 16.97 13.11 2.31
C LEU A 146 17.69 12.99 3.66
N ASN A 147 19.03 13.13 3.68
CA ASN A 147 19.87 12.99 4.87
C ASN A 147 19.64 11.64 5.63
N LEU A 148 19.38 10.57 4.90
CA LEU A 148 19.13 9.24 5.48
C LEU A 148 20.42 8.55 5.96
N GLY A 149 21.57 9.11 5.64
CA GLY A 149 22.86 8.50 5.92
C GLY A 149 23.04 7.15 5.21
N THR A 150 23.94 6.33 5.75
CA THR A 150 24.23 4.99 5.19
C THR A 150 23.56 3.85 5.98
N GLY A 151 23.00 4.11 7.15
CA GLY A 151 22.35 3.13 8.00
C GLY A 151 21.01 2.61 7.47
N PRO A 152 20.37 1.69 8.22
CA PRO A 152 19.03 1.22 7.91
C PRO A 152 18.03 2.39 7.89
N ILE A 153 17.04 2.32 7.01
CA ILE A 153 15.92 3.26 7.03
C ILE A 153 14.94 2.75 8.11
N PRO A 154 14.70 3.47 9.19
CA PRO A 154 13.80 3.00 10.25
C PRO A 154 12.37 2.85 9.74
N ASP A 155 11.90 3.83 8.97
CA ASP A 155 10.54 3.93 8.50
C ASP A 155 10.49 4.48 7.06
N VAL A 156 9.98 3.66 6.14
CA VAL A 156 9.85 4.04 4.72
C VAL A 156 8.67 4.98 4.49
N ASP A 157 7.68 5.00 5.38
CA ASP A 157 6.54 5.90 5.26
C ASP A 157 6.96 7.35 5.51
N THR A 158 7.85 7.58 6.47
CA THR A 158 8.49 8.90 6.66
C THR A 158 9.22 9.35 5.40
N VAL A 159 9.92 8.44 4.73
CA VAL A 159 10.58 8.77 3.45
C VAL A 159 9.56 9.16 2.38
N CYS A 160 8.45 8.45 2.28
CA CYS A 160 7.37 8.79 1.36
C CYS A 160 6.78 10.17 1.66
N GLU A 161 6.56 10.48 2.95
CA GLU A 161 6.09 11.81 3.36
C GLU A 161 7.10 12.93 2.99
N MET A 162 8.40 12.69 3.18
CA MET A 162 9.44 13.65 2.79
C MET A 162 9.48 13.88 1.28
N LEU A 163 9.20 12.85 0.49
CA LEU A 163 9.14 12.92 -0.97
C LEU A 163 7.80 13.46 -1.50
N GLY A 164 6.75 13.53 -0.68
CA GLY A 164 5.41 13.87 -1.13
C GLY A 164 4.73 12.72 -1.89
N VAL A 165 4.98 11.49 -1.48
CA VAL A 165 4.37 10.27 -2.00
C VAL A 165 3.32 9.76 -1.02
N THR A 166 2.11 9.57 -1.49
CA THR A 166 1.01 8.99 -0.70
C THR A 166 1.08 7.47 -0.76
N VAL A 167 1.07 6.79 0.39
CA VAL A 167 1.08 5.31 0.46
C VAL A 167 -0.22 4.82 1.08
N TYR A 168 -0.95 4.02 0.34
CA TYR A 168 -2.13 3.33 0.82
C TYR A 168 -1.93 1.82 0.77
N ARG A 169 -2.52 1.10 1.72
CA ARG A 169 -2.40 -0.35 1.82
C ARG A 169 -3.75 -1.01 1.79
N ALA A 170 -3.91 -2.01 0.92
CA ALA A 170 -5.12 -2.81 0.82
C ALA A 170 -4.79 -4.29 0.62
N PRO A 171 -5.68 -5.21 1.03
CA PRO A 171 -5.55 -6.61 0.66
C PRO A 171 -5.67 -6.75 -0.86
N LEU A 172 -4.69 -7.40 -1.50
CA LEU A 172 -4.70 -7.69 -2.94
C LEU A 172 -4.57 -9.19 -3.22
N GLY A 173 -4.61 -10.01 -2.17
CA GLY A 173 -4.40 -11.45 -2.23
C GLY A 173 -2.99 -11.86 -1.84
N ASP A 174 -2.85 -13.10 -1.41
CA ASP A 174 -1.61 -13.69 -0.87
C ASP A 174 -0.88 -14.62 -1.86
N ASP A 175 -1.49 -14.92 -3.04
CA ASP A 175 -0.85 -15.71 -4.08
C ASP A 175 0.30 -14.93 -4.72
N LEU A 176 1.53 -15.26 -4.29
CA LEU A 176 2.77 -14.63 -4.75
C LEU A 176 2.99 -14.72 -6.28
N GLY A 177 2.27 -15.59 -6.98
CA GLY A 177 2.36 -15.78 -8.42
C GLY A 177 1.38 -14.93 -9.22
N LYS A 178 0.30 -14.47 -8.58
CA LYS A 178 -0.82 -13.80 -9.24
C LYS A 178 -1.12 -12.43 -8.65
N ALA A 179 -1.11 -12.32 -7.31
CA ALA A 179 -1.41 -11.07 -6.64
C ALA A 179 -0.30 -10.02 -6.85
N PRO A 180 -0.63 -8.78 -7.23
CA PRO A 180 0.35 -7.73 -7.35
C PRO A 180 0.95 -7.39 -5.98
N SER A 181 2.24 -7.10 -5.91
CA SER A 181 2.87 -6.63 -4.68
C SER A 181 2.55 -5.16 -4.39
N GLY A 182 2.30 -4.38 -5.43
CA GLY A 182 1.93 -2.98 -5.38
C GLY A 182 1.60 -2.43 -6.75
N ALA A 183 1.19 -1.17 -6.75
CA ALA A 183 0.94 -0.38 -7.95
C ALA A 183 1.13 1.10 -7.63
N PHE A 184 1.37 1.93 -8.63
CA PHE A 184 1.33 3.36 -8.43
C PHE A 184 0.35 4.09 -9.36
N LEU A 185 -0.11 5.24 -8.92
CA LEU A 185 -0.95 6.16 -9.64
C LEU A 185 -0.44 7.59 -9.45
N ASN A 186 -0.44 8.36 -10.50
CA ASN A 186 -0.30 9.81 -10.41
C ASN A 186 -1.70 10.45 -10.46
N HIS A 187 -2.28 10.68 -9.28
CA HIS A 187 -3.62 11.28 -9.14
C HIS A 187 -3.54 12.78 -9.40
N PRO A 188 -4.52 13.38 -10.11
CA PRO A 188 -4.45 14.81 -10.47
C PRO A 188 -4.32 15.77 -9.27
N GLU A 189 -4.99 15.48 -8.17
CA GLU A 189 -5.02 16.32 -6.97
C GLU A 189 -4.11 15.82 -5.84
N VAL A 190 -4.07 14.50 -5.60
CA VAL A 190 -3.25 13.91 -4.54
C VAL A 190 -1.80 13.77 -4.98
N GLY A 191 -1.55 13.68 -6.28
CA GLY A 191 -0.23 13.44 -6.83
C GLY A 191 0.16 11.97 -6.79
N PHE A 192 1.46 11.73 -6.66
CA PHE A 192 2.01 10.38 -6.76
C PHE A 192 1.61 9.52 -5.57
N SER A 193 0.96 8.42 -5.87
CA SER A 193 0.33 7.55 -4.88
C SER A 193 0.66 6.09 -5.13
N ILE A 194 1.02 5.38 -4.08
CA ILE A 194 1.40 3.96 -4.11
C ILE A 194 0.33 3.14 -3.39
N LEU A 195 -0.16 2.10 -4.05
CA LEU A 195 -0.92 1.02 -3.44
C LEU A 195 0.06 -0.10 -3.09
N VAL A 196 0.00 -0.60 -1.86
CA VAL A 196 0.83 -1.70 -1.37
C VAL A 196 -0.06 -2.85 -0.91
N ASN A 197 0.28 -4.06 -1.30
CA ASN A 197 -0.45 -5.26 -0.88
C ASN A 197 -0.24 -5.54 0.61
N LEU A 198 -1.32 -5.43 1.39
CA LEU A 198 -1.32 -5.64 2.84
C LEU A 198 -1.09 -7.11 3.22
N ASP A 199 -1.46 -8.06 2.34
CA ASP A 199 -1.29 -9.51 2.58
C ASP A 199 0.17 -9.97 2.46
N MET A 200 1.07 -9.08 2.05
CA MET A 200 2.51 -9.36 2.01
C MET A 200 3.18 -9.11 3.37
N THR A 201 4.27 -9.84 3.63
CA THR A 201 5.08 -9.63 4.85
C THR A 201 5.62 -8.20 4.95
N PRO A 202 5.84 -7.65 6.18
CA PRO A 202 6.33 -6.29 6.39
C PRO A 202 7.59 -5.97 5.58
N GLY A 203 8.57 -6.87 5.58
CA GLY A 203 9.81 -6.66 4.82
C GLY A 203 9.59 -6.64 3.29
N ARG A 204 8.59 -7.36 2.76
CA ARG A 204 8.22 -7.32 1.35
C ARG A 204 7.49 -6.03 1.02
N ARG A 205 6.57 -5.59 1.87
CA ARG A 205 5.89 -4.28 1.69
C ARG A 205 6.89 -3.12 1.66
N ARG A 206 7.90 -3.15 2.53
CA ARG A 206 8.99 -2.15 2.51
C ARG A 206 9.75 -2.13 1.19
N PHE A 207 10.06 -3.31 0.65
CA PHE A 207 10.70 -3.41 -0.66
C PHE A 207 9.80 -2.87 -1.76
N THR A 208 8.52 -3.22 -1.76
CA THR A 208 7.54 -2.70 -2.73
C THR A 208 7.47 -1.17 -2.69
N VAL A 209 7.38 -0.57 -1.50
CA VAL A 209 7.39 0.91 -1.38
C VAL A 209 8.65 1.51 -1.98
N ALA A 210 9.83 0.96 -1.67
CA ALA A 210 11.09 1.47 -2.21
C ALA A 210 11.21 1.28 -3.74
N HIS A 211 10.67 0.18 -4.26
CA HIS A 211 10.58 -0.10 -5.69
C HIS A 211 9.70 0.93 -6.40
N GLU A 212 8.51 1.19 -5.87
CA GLU A 212 7.59 2.19 -6.42
C GLU A 212 8.15 3.62 -6.30
N ILE A 213 8.90 3.94 -5.24
CA ILE A 213 9.66 5.21 -5.17
C ILE A 213 10.63 5.33 -6.35
N GLY A 214 11.31 4.25 -6.72
CA GLY A 214 12.18 4.22 -7.89
C GLY A 214 11.42 4.58 -9.18
N HIS A 215 10.23 4.01 -9.37
CA HIS A 215 9.37 4.37 -10.49
C HIS A 215 8.89 5.82 -10.40
N ALA A 216 8.44 6.25 -9.22
CA ALA A 216 7.98 7.60 -8.98
C ALA A 216 8.98 8.67 -9.40
N LEU A 217 10.21 8.50 -8.96
CA LEU A 217 11.25 9.51 -9.14
C LEU A 217 11.82 9.52 -10.56
N PHE A 218 11.90 8.36 -11.22
CA PHE A 218 12.70 8.22 -12.44
C PHE A 218 11.90 7.76 -13.67
N HIS A 219 10.65 7.32 -13.51
CA HIS A 219 9.82 6.82 -14.60
C HIS A 219 8.43 7.51 -14.71
N SER A 220 8.09 8.44 -13.82
CA SER A 220 6.75 9.03 -13.68
C SER A 220 6.27 9.88 -14.85
N ASN A 221 7.16 10.25 -15.78
CA ASN A 221 6.80 11.16 -16.87
C ASN A 221 6.11 10.46 -18.07
N GLU A 222 5.99 9.14 -18.07
CA GLU A 222 5.57 8.41 -19.26
C GLU A 222 4.19 7.78 -19.14
N ASP A 223 3.79 7.36 -17.95
CA ASP A 223 2.52 6.66 -17.75
C ASP A 223 1.83 7.16 -16.48
N ARG A 224 0.53 7.42 -16.56
CA ARG A 224 -0.30 7.71 -15.37
C ARG A 224 -0.42 6.51 -14.44
N TRP A 225 -0.03 5.32 -14.93
CA TRP A 225 -0.15 4.03 -14.26
C TRP A 225 1.00 3.09 -14.59
N VAL A 226 1.52 2.40 -13.60
CA VAL A 226 2.31 1.17 -13.80
C VAL A 226 1.94 0.19 -12.70
N ILE A 227 1.52 -1.00 -13.08
CA ILE A 227 1.52 -2.16 -12.19
C ILE A 227 2.83 -2.88 -12.43
N SER A 228 3.60 -3.06 -11.38
CA SER A 228 4.92 -3.68 -11.44
C SER A 228 4.80 -5.16 -11.74
N HIS A 229 4.81 -5.52 -13.01
CA HIS A 229 4.78 -6.91 -13.49
C HIS A 229 5.76 -7.08 -14.63
N GLY A 230 6.57 -8.15 -14.55
CA GLY A 230 7.42 -8.58 -15.63
C GLY A 230 8.90 -8.20 -15.49
N LYS A 231 9.68 -8.54 -16.54
CA LYS A 231 11.12 -8.26 -16.63
C LYS A 231 11.36 -7.20 -17.70
N SER A 232 11.19 -5.95 -17.35
CA SER A 232 11.60 -4.84 -18.21
C SER A 232 12.88 -4.19 -17.68
N PRO A 233 13.60 -3.40 -18.49
CA PRO A 233 14.72 -2.60 -18.02
C PRO A 233 14.34 -1.64 -16.87
N ARG A 234 13.11 -1.12 -16.87
CA ARG A 234 12.57 -0.25 -15.82
C ARG A 234 12.36 -1.00 -14.51
N GLU A 235 11.78 -2.21 -14.57
CA GLU A 235 11.64 -3.08 -13.41
C GLU A 235 13.01 -3.45 -12.83
N SER A 236 13.98 -3.79 -13.70
CA SER A 236 15.34 -4.10 -13.28
C SER A 236 16.03 -2.90 -12.61
N PHE A 237 15.74 -1.69 -13.07
CA PHE A 237 16.21 -0.46 -12.44
C PHE A 237 15.55 -0.27 -11.07
N ALA A 238 14.23 -0.38 -10.98
CA ALA A 238 13.48 -0.19 -9.74
C ALA A 238 13.86 -1.23 -8.68
N ASP A 239 14.08 -2.49 -9.06
CA ASP A 239 14.56 -3.54 -8.18
C ASP A 239 15.97 -3.24 -7.62
N GLU A 240 16.90 -2.82 -8.48
CA GLU A 240 18.25 -2.47 -8.03
C GLU A 240 18.25 -1.20 -7.19
N PHE A 241 17.45 -0.21 -7.58
CA PHE A 241 17.24 1.01 -6.79
C PHE A 241 16.72 0.66 -5.38
N ALA A 242 15.64 -0.12 -5.28
CA ALA A 242 15.06 -0.52 -4.01
C ALA A 242 16.06 -1.29 -3.13
N GLY A 243 16.82 -2.21 -3.75
CA GLY A 243 17.86 -2.97 -3.08
C GLY A 243 18.95 -2.08 -2.48
N GLU A 244 19.50 -1.16 -3.28
CA GLU A 244 20.53 -0.23 -2.80
C GLU A 244 19.95 0.82 -1.85
N PHE A 245 18.72 1.27 -2.08
CA PHE A 245 18.07 2.25 -1.23
C PHE A 245 17.82 1.73 0.18
N LEU A 246 17.37 0.48 0.35
CA LEU A 246 17.09 -0.12 1.65
C LEU A 246 18.32 -0.75 2.30
N MET A 247 19.22 -1.31 1.49
CA MET A 247 20.42 -2.03 1.92
C MET A 247 21.63 -1.57 1.11
N PRO A 248 22.20 -0.37 1.37
CA PRO A 248 23.35 0.13 0.66
C PRO A 248 24.51 -0.87 0.72
N SER A 249 25.11 -1.18 -0.43
CA SER A 249 26.22 -2.17 -0.52
C SER A 249 27.35 -1.89 0.45
N GLU A 250 27.71 -0.61 0.57
CA GLU A 250 28.76 -0.17 1.49
C GLU A 250 28.39 -0.43 2.94
N SER A 251 27.13 -0.16 3.31
CA SER A 251 26.65 -0.37 4.66
C SER A 251 26.54 -1.85 5.03
N VAL A 252 26.16 -2.69 4.07
CA VAL A 252 26.16 -4.15 4.27
C VAL A 252 27.59 -4.66 4.49
N ARG A 253 28.57 -4.22 3.68
CA ARG A 253 29.98 -4.61 3.88
C ARG A 253 30.50 -4.19 5.24
N ARG A 254 30.24 -2.94 5.62
CA ARG A 254 30.64 -2.40 6.92
C ARG A 254 30.02 -3.20 8.07
N PHE A 255 28.73 -3.50 7.99
CA PHE A 255 28.04 -4.28 9.01
C PHE A 255 28.65 -5.69 9.16
N VAL A 256 28.94 -6.36 8.03
CA VAL A 256 29.60 -7.69 8.01
C VAL A 256 30.97 -7.61 8.67
N GLU A 257 31.78 -6.60 8.35
CA GLU A 257 33.12 -6.40 8.90
C GLU A 257 33.09 -6.08 10.39
N GLU A 258 32.29 -5.08 10.79
CA GLU A 258 32.15 -4.66 12.20
C GLU A 258 31.57 -5.74 13.11
N SER A 259 30.73 -6.61 12.56
CA SER A 259 30.16 -7.76 13.29
C SER A 259 31.10 -8.98 13.34
N GLY A 260 32.27 -8.91 12.74
CA GLY A 260 33.22 -10.02 12.68
C GLY A 260 32.74 -11.21 11.85
N MET A 261 31.77 -11.01 10.97
CA MET A 261 31.25 -12.05 10.08
C MET A 261 32.26 -12.36 8.96
N PRO A 262 32.27 -13.61 8.44
CA PRO A 262 33.16 -13.94 7.33
C PRO A 262 32.75 -13.16 6.05
N PRO A 263 33.71 -12.76 5.20
CA PRO A 263 33.41 -12.05 3.95
C PRO A 263 32.58 -12.88 2.97
N ARG A 264 32.59 -14.20 3.12
CA ARG A 264 31.68 -15.13 2.43
C ARG A 264 30.77 -15.77 3.46
N ILE A 265 29.52 -15.35 3.46
CA ILE A 265 28.49 -15.80 4.39
C ILE A 265 27.97 -17.18 3.94
N GLN A 266 27.87 -18.11 4.87
CA GLN A 266 27.29 -19.42 4.69
C GLN A 266 26.29 -19.76 5.80
N ASP A 267 26.49 -19.18 7.00
CA ASP A 267 25.64 -19.41 8.15
C ASP A 267 24.32 -18.62 8.00
N PRO A 268 23.15 -19.28 8.12
CA PRO A 268 21.87 -18.59 8.14
C PRO A 268 21.73 -17.60 9.30
N VAL A 269 22.46 -17.78 10.39
CA VAL A 269 22.47 -16.86 11.55
C VAL A 269 22.98 -15.48 11.13
N ASP A 270 24.08 -15.42 10.37
CA ASP A 270 24.63 -14.17 9.86
C ASP A 270 23.62 -13.44 8.94
N VAL A 271 22.93 -14.21 8.08
CA VAL A 271 21.89 -13.66 7.21
C VAL A 271 20.73 -13.08 8.02
N ILE A 272 20.30 -13.74 9.11
CA ILE A 272 19.26 -13.21 10.00
C ILE A 272 19.73 -11.91 10.68
N HIS A 273 20.96 -11.84 11.16
CA HIS A 273 21.49 -10.61 11.76
C HIS A 273 21.47 -9.45 10.75
N ILE A 274 21.91 -9.66 9.52
CA ILE A 274 21.85 -8.63 8.44
C ILE A 274 20.41 -8.26 8.13
N GLN A 275 19.52 -9.24 7.97
CA GLN A 275 18.10 -9.03 7.71
C GLN A 275 17.46 -8.16 8.79
N ARG A 276 17.68 -8.45 10.06
CA ARG A 276 17.11 -7.74 11.20
C ARG A 276 17.67 -6.32 11.31
N TYR A 277 18.96 -6.16 11.11
CA TYR A 277 19.59 -4.83 11.12
C TYR A 277 19.00 -3.91 10.07
N PHE A 278 18.87 -4.37 8.81
CA PHE A 278 18.33 -3.57 7.72
C PHE A 278 16.80 -3.57 7.63
N ARG A 279 16.10 -4.32 8.50
CA ARG A 279 14.64 -4.49 8.46
C ARG A 279 14.13 -4.95 7.09
N ALA A 280 14.90 -5.77 6.41
CA ALA A 280 14.58 -6.33 5.11
C ALA A 280 13.83 -7.67 5.23
N SER A 281 13.23 -8.16 4.15
CA SER A 281 12.78 -9.55 4.12
C SER A 281 13.96 -10.50 3.92
N PHE A 282 13.82 -11.74 4.41
CA PHE A 282 14.86 -12.75 4.22
C PHE A 282 15.18 -13.01 2.74
N PRO A 283 14.18 -13.17 1.84
CA PRO A 283 14.45 -13.29 0.41
C PRO A 283 15.19 -12.09 -0.19
N MET A 284 14.80 -10.87 0.19
CA MET A 284 15.49 -9.65 -0.26
C MET A 284 16.95 -9.65 0.19
N THR A 285 17.22 -10.00 1.46
CA THR A 285 18.58 -10.08 2.01
C THR A 285 19.42 -11.07 1.22
N LEU A 286 18.90 -12.27 0.94
CA LEU A 286 19.59 -13.27 0.12
C LEU A 286 19.90 -12.77 -1.29
N VAL A 287 18.93 -12.11 -1.96
CA VAL A 287 19.13 -11.51 -3.29
C VAL A 287 20.25 -10.48 -3.23
N ARG A 288 20.23 -9.60 -2.22
CA ARG A 288 21.21 -8.54 -2.05
C ARG A 288 22.63 -9.10 -1.82
N LEU A 289 22.78 -10.04 -0.90
CA LEU A 289 24.05 -10.70 -0.64
C LEU A 289 24.60 -11.45 -1.89
N ARG A 290 23.70 -12.01 -2.69
CA ARG A 290 24.03 -12.66 -3.95
C ARG A 290 24.52 -11.67 -5.00
N GLN A 291 23.87 -10.52 -5.14
CA GLN A 291 24.27 -9.43 -6.04
C GLN A 291 25.65 -8.87 -5.66
N MET A 292 25.94 -8.80 -4.36
CA MET A 292 27.23 -8.36 -3.82
C MET A 292 28.32 -9.42 -3.89
N ASN A 293 28.04 -10.63 -4.39
CA ASN A 293 28.92 -11.80 -4.38
C ASN A 293 29.38 -12.24 -2.96
N THR A 294 28.63 -11.88 -1.92
CA THR A 294 28.89 -12.29 -0.52
C THR A 294 28.43 -13.72 -0.25
N ILE A 295 27.43 -14.20 -1.00
CA ILE A 295 27.00 -15.60 -1.01
C ILE A 295 27.09 -16.20 -2.41
N THR A 296 27.29 -17.52 -2.50
CA THR A 296 27.30 -18.25 -3.79
C THR A 296 25.88 -18.55 -4.28
N ALA A 297 25.74 -18.96 -5.54
CA ALA A 297 24.45 -19.43 -6.06
C ALA A 297 23.95 -20.71 -5.37
N ALA A 298 24.87 -21.55 -4.93
CA ALA A 298 24.56 -22.77 -4.17
C ALA A 298 24.02 -22.41 -2.78
N THR A 299 24.74 -21.57 -2.03
CA THR A 299 24.35 -21.06 -0.72
C THR A 299 23.00 -20.34 -0.78
N TYR A 300 22.80 -19.49 -1.80
CA TYR A 300 21.50 -18.81 -2.01
C TYR A 300 20.32 -19.79 -2.08
N ARG A 301 20.46 -20.86 -2.90
CA ARG A 301 19.39 -21.84 -3.06
C ARG A 301 19.17 -22.65 -1.78
N GLU A 302 20.25 -23.10 -1.17
CA GLU A 302 20.22 -23.84 0.09
C GLU A 302 19.49 -23.05 1.18
N LEU A 303 19.93 -21.81 1.47
CA LEU A 303 19.35 -20.98 2.51
C LEU A 303 17.89 -20.62 2.21
N ARG A 304 17.56 -20.33 0.96
CA ARG A 304 16.17 -20.03 0.55
C ARG A 304 15.23 -21.20 0.82
N ASP A 305 15.67 -22.42 0.55
CA ASP A 305 14.81 -23.61 0.56
C ASP A 305 14.77 -24.29 1.95
N THR A 306 15.78 -24.07 2.80
CA THR A 306 15.91 -24.77 4.10
C THR A 306 15.64 -23.90 5.30
N VAL A 307 15.88 -22.59 5.23
CA VAL A 307 15.77 -21.70 6.40
C VAL A 307 14.34 -21.25 6.64
N ARG A 308 13.93 -21.31 7.91
CA ARG A 308 12.68 -20.72 8.42
C ARG A 308 13.00 -19.43 9.17
N PRO A 309 13.02 -18.26 8.50
CA PRO A 309 13.64 -17.05 9.03
C PRO A 309 12.98 -16.54 10.32
N VAL A 310 11.65 -16.61 10.44
CA VAL A 310 10.93 -16.17 11.64
C VAL A 310 11.27 -17.07 12.85
N ALA A 311 11.29 -18.38 12.64
CA ALA A 311 11.61 -19.34 13.70
C ALA A 311 13.08 -19.17 14.17
N LEU A 312 14.01 -19.02 13.22
CA LEU A 312 15.41 -18.78 13.51
C LEU A 312 15.63 -17.45 14.25
N ALA A 313 15.02 -16.37 13.78
CA ALA A 313 15.11 -15.06 14.43
C ALA A 313 14.59 -15.12 15.88
N ARG A 314 13.47 -15.81 16.11
CA ARG A 314 12.94 -16.03 17.47
C ARG A 314 13.91 -16.80 18.36
N SER A 315 14.53 -17.86 17.84
CA SER A 315 15.53 -18.63 18.61
C SER A 315 16.78 -17.84 18.95
N LEU A 316 17.10 -16.81 18.17
CA LEU A 316 18.19 -15.87 18.41
C LEU A 316 17.80 -14.70 19.34
N GLY A 317 16.57 -14.69 19.88
CA GLY A 317 16.10 -13.68 20.82
C GLY A 317 15.59 -12.38 20.16
N TYR A 318 15.41 -12.33 18.84
CA TYR A 318 14.81 -11.18 18.20
C TYR A 318 13.32 -11.06 18.52
N ALA A 319 12.87 -9.85 18.78
CA ALA A 319 11.44 -9.55 18.79
C ALA A 319 10.88 -9.80 17.37
N ILE A 320 9.78 -10.52 17.32
CA ILE A 320 9.07 -10.79 16.06
C ILE A 320 7.87 -9.86 15.98
N ASP A 321 7.80 -9.12 14.89
CA ASP A 321 6.63 -8.29 14.60
C ASP A 321 5.40 -9.21 14.47
N PRO A 322 4.29 -8.92 15.16
CA PRO A 322 3.05 -9.68 15.01
C PRO A 322 2.63 -9.84 13.55
N GLU A 323 2.83 -8.84 12.71
CA GLU A 323 2.53 -8.91 11.27
C GLU A 323 3.38 -9.93 10.49
N GLU A 324 4.52 -10.38 11.04
CA GLU A 324 5.31 -11.46 10.44
C GLU A 324 4.71 -12.86 10.69
N ILE A 325 3.79 -12.97 11.65
CA ILE A 325 3.20 -14.23 12.12
C ILE A 325 1.73 -14.33 11.74
N GLU A 326 0.99 -13.26 11.93
CA GLU A 326 -0.45 -13.20 11.76
C GLU A 326 -0.79 -12.38 10.52
N GLN A 327 -1.46 -13.01 9.56
CA GLN A 327 -2.01 -12.34 8.38
C GLN A 327 -3.43 -11.82 8.61
N ASP A 328 -3.77 -11.41 9.85
CA ASP A 328 -5.07 -10.83 10.14
C ASP A 328 -5.17 -9.40 9.61
N SER A 329 -5.71 -9.27 8.41
CA SER A 329 -5.88 -7.99 7.72
C SER A 329 -6.79 -7.01 8.48
N GLU A 330 -7.70 -7.47 9.34
CA GLU A 330 -8.59 -6.60 10.13
C GLU A 330 -7.82 -5.82 11.21
N ARG A 331 -6.90 -6.49 11.90
CA ARG A 331 -6.07 -5.88 12.95
C ARG A 331 -5.17 -4.76 12.41
N TRP A 332 -4.76 -4.86 11.14
CA TRP A 332 -3.84 -3.94 10.51
C TRP A 332 -4.52 -2.83 9.70
N ARG A 333 -5.84 -2.70 9.80
CA ARG A 333 -6.60 -1.62 9.10
C ARG A 333 -6.08 -0.23 9.44
N ILE A 334 -5.52 -0.04 10.63
CA ILE A 334 -4.91 1.22 11.06
C ILE A 334 -3.72 1.62 10.21
N HIS A 335 -2.93 0.65 9.74
CA HIS A 335 -1.74 0.88 8.92
C HIS A 335 -2.04 1.08 7.42
N ARG A 336 -3.32 1.12 7.04
CA ARG A 336 -3.74 1.35 5.66
C ARG A 336 -3.51 2.77 5.20
N PHE A 337 -3.72 3.73 6.09
CA PHE A 337 -3.77 5.14 5.75
C PHE A 337 -2.42 5.83 5.91
N PRO A 338 -2.06 6.75 4.99
CA PRO A 338 -0.91 7.62 5.20
C PRO A 338 -1.14 8.57 6.38
N ARG A 339 -0.11 8.78 7.18
CA ARG A 339 -0.17 9.69 8.35
C ARG A 339 -0.64 11.10 8.02
N PRO A 340 -0.26 11.72 6.88
CA PRO A 340 -0.80 13.03 6.51
C PRO A 340 -2.32 13.06 6.37
N PHE A 341 -2.93 12.00 5.82
CA PHE A 341 -4.38 11.87 5.75
C PHE A 341 -5.01 11.80 7.15
N LEU A 342 -4.46 10.95 8.03
CA LEU A 342 -4.97 10.83 9.40
C LEU A 342 -4.84 12.13 10.18
N ARG A 343 -3.74 12.88 10.01
CA ARG A 343 -3.58 14.22 10.60
C ARG A 343 -4.62 15.19 10.10
N MET A 344 -4.84 15.24 8.78
CA MET A 344 -5.82 16.10 8.14
C MET A 344 -7.25 15.76 8.60
N LEU A 345 -7.56 14.47 8.68
CA LEU A 345 -8.85 13.98 9.15
C LEU A 345 -9.11 14.39 10.61
N ARG A 346 -8.11 14.22 11.47
CA ARG A 346 -8.17 14.66 12.85
C ARG A 346 -8.37 16.17 12.96
N GLU A 347 -7.59 16.95 12.22
CA GLU A 347 -7.69 18.41 12.19
C GLU A 347 -9.10 18.87 11.77
N ALA A 348 -9.67 18.24 10.75
CA ALA A 348 -11.01 18.53 10.27
C ALA A 348 -12.09 18.28 11.34
N VAL A 349 -11.93 17.24 12.16
CA VAL A 349 -12.84 16.96 13.28
C VAL A 349 -12.64 17.96 14.42
N VAL A 350 -11.39 18.23 14.82
CA VAL A 350 -11.07 19.16 15.92
C VAL A 350 -11.52 20.60 15.61
N GLN A 351 -11.40 21.01 14.35
CA GLN A 351 -11.88 22.33 13.91
C GLN A 351 -13.38 22.36 13.59
N GLU A 352 -14.11 21.29 13.85
CA GLU A 352 -15.54 21.16 13.58
C GLU A 352 -15.93 21.38 12.10
N LEU A 353 -14.98 21.21 11.16
CA LEU A 353 -15.23 21.31 9.72
C LEU A 353 -16.06 20.14 9.21
N ILE A 354 -15.88 18.96 9.81
CA ILE A 354 -16.66 17.76 9.56
C ILE A 354 -17.05 17.07 10.87
N SER A 355 -18.18 16.38 10.85
CA SER A 355 -18.63 15.60 12.01
C SER A 355 -17.85 14.27 12.14
N PRO A 356 -17.76 13.66 13.35
CA PRO A 356 -17.17 12.33 13.51
C PRO A 356 -17.75 11.24 12.59
N PRO A 357 -19.08 11.16 12.36
CA PRO A 357 -19.64 10.24 11.37
C PRO A 357 -19.16 10.49 9.95
N THR A 358 -19.03 11.77 9.54
CA THR A 358 -18.49 12.15 8.23
C THR A 358 -17.04 11.74 8.13
N ALA A 359 -16.22 12.01 9.14
CA ALA A 359 -14.82 11.60 9.19
C ALA A 359 -14.66 10.07 9.10
N ALA A 360 -15.52 9.32 9.79
CA ALA A 360 -15.55 7.85 9.70
C ALA A 360 -15.87 7.37 8.27
N SER A 361 -16.79 8.05 7.58
CA SER A 361 -17.10 7.76 6.17
C SER A 361 -15.89 8.00 5.26
N PHE A 362 -15.14 9.10 5.44
CA PHE A 362 -13.91 9.36 4.68
C PHE A 362 -12.88 8.25 4.83
N ALA A 363 -12.76 7.68 6.03
CA ALA A 363 -11.85 6.56 6.28
C ALA A 363 -12.46 5.19 5.91
N GLY A 364 -13.74 5.11 5.54
CA GLY A 364 -14.43 3.84 5.31
C GLY A 364 -14.52 2.98 6.59
N LEU A 365 -14.62 3.63 7.76
CA LEU A 365 -14.62 3.01 9.08
C LEU A 365 -15.95 3.27 9.82
N SER A 366 -16.19 2.51 10.87
CA SER A 366 -17.18 2.89 11.88
C SER A 366 -16.66 4.03 12.76
N VAL A 367 -17.54 4.80 13.41
CA VAL A 367 -17.15 5.87 14.34
C VAL A 367 -16.25 5.34 15.47
N PRO A 368 -16.56 4.21 16.15
CA PRO A 368 -15.64 3.62 17.13
C PRO A 368 -14.27 3.26 16.55
N GLY A 369 -14.24 2.72 15.32
CA GLY A 369 -12.98 2.41 14.63
C GLY A 369 -12.16 3.65 14.32
N LEU A 370 -12.80 4.76 13.93
CA LEU A 370 -12.14 6.03 13.74
C LEU A 370 -11.55 6.57 15.04
N VAL A 371 -12.31 6.57 16.14
CA VAL A 371 -11.85 7.03 17.45
C VAL A 371 -10.63 6.23 17.91
N GLN A 372 -10.66 4.91 17.73
CA GLN A 372 -9.52 4.05 18.04
C GLN A 372 -8.25 4.45 17.25
N ILE A 373 -8.40 4.81 15.98
CA ILE A 373 -7.27 5.22 15.12
C ILE A 373 -6.77 6.61 15.49
N LEU A 374 -7.66 7.58 15.64
CA LEU A 374 -7.30 8.96 15.93
C LEU A 374 -6.83 9.15 17.38
N GLY A 375 -7.29 8.32 18.32
CA GLY A 375 -6.87 8.31 19.71
C GLY A 375 -5.51 7.65 19.96
N GLN A 376 -4.94 6.94 18.98
CA GLN A 376 -3.58 6.44 19.08
C GLN A 376 -2.58 7.56 18.77
N PRO A 377 -1.46 7.66 19.51
CA PRO A 377 -0.42 8.61 19.19
C PRO A 377 0.09 8.34 17.76
N LEU A 378 0.04 9.34 16.91
CA LEU A 378 0.65 9.29 15.59
C LEU A 378 2.16 9.26 15.78
N THR A 379 2.74 8.05 15.88
CA THR A 379 4.17 7.86 16.07
C THR A 379 4.91 8.28 14.81
N GLY A 380 5.52 9.45 14.85
CA GLY A 380 6.42 9.95 13.80
C GLY A 380 7.19 11.13 14.35
N ALA A 381 8.52 10.98 14.42
CA ALA A 381 9.56 11.96 14.72
C ALA A 381 9.24 12.97 15.83
N GLU A 382 9.85 12.76 17.00
CA GLU A 382 10.22 13.72 18.03
C GLU A 382 9.32 14.99 18.13
N GLY A 383 8.13 14.81 18.66
CA GLY A 383 7.31 15.83 19.25
C GLY A 383 6.59 15.17 20.42
N GLU A 384 6.74 15.71 21.60
CA GLU A 384 6.11 15.21 22.83
C GLU A 384 4.63 14.86 22.58
N PRO A 385 4.12 13.77 23.17
CA PRO A 385 2.71 13.43 23.08
C PRO A 385 1.92 14.55 23.74
N GLN A 386 1.29 15.42 22.94
CA GLN A 386 0.25 16.28 23.48
C GLN A 386 -0.87 15.37 23.97
N GLU A 387 -1.09 15.39 25.28
CA GLU A 387 -2.19 14.72 25.96
C GLU A 387 -3.53 15.21 25.39
N LEU A 388 -4.10 14.44 24.49
CA LEU A 388 -5.46 14.61 23.93
C LEU A 388 -6.44 13.58 24.52
N THR A 389 -6.12 13.05 25.69
CA THR A 389 -6.94 12.06 26.38
C THR A 389 -8.14 12.64 27.10
N THR A 390 -8.25 13.96 27.24
CA THR A 390 -9.30 14.55 28.09
C THR A 390 -10.55 15.02 27.32
N GLU A 391 -10.46 15.41 26.07
CA GLU A 391 -11.64 15.92 25.36
C GLU A 391 -12.53 14.83 24.73
N PHE A 392 -11.96 13.66 24.39
CA PHE A 392 -12.76 12.56 23.82
C PHE A 392 -13.38 11.64 24.89
N ALA A 393 -12.89 11.64 26.12
CA ALA A 393 -13.48 10.89 27.23
C ALA A 393 -14.83 11.49 27.70
N GLU A 394 -15.05 12.80 27.52
CA GLU A 394 -16.33 13.43 27.89
C GLU A 394 -17.49 13.08 26.92
N PHE A 395 -17.18 12.54 25.74
CA PHE A 395 -18.24 12.10 24.80
C PHE A 395 -18.84 10.72 25.12
N GLU A 396 -18.15 9.87 25.91
CA GLU A 396 -18.70 8.59 26.35
C GLU A 396 -19.70 8.72 27.52
N GLU A 397 -19.63 9.79 28.33
CA GLU A 397 -20.52 9.95 29.49
C GLU A 397 -21.86 10.65 29.20
N THR A 398 -22.03 11.29 28.03
CA THR A 398 -23.26 12.01 27.70
C THR A 398 -24.21 11.26 26.75
N GLY A 399 -23.87 10.05 26.34
CA GLY A 399 -24.65 9.21 25.42
C GLY A 399 -25.60 8.23 26.11
N VAL A 400 -26.29 8.63 27.17
CA VAL A 400 -27.41 7.84 27.73
C VAL A 400 -28.68 8.70 27.71
N VAL A 401 -29.53 8.44 26.80
CA VAL A 401 -30.96 8.04 26.90
C VAL A 401 -31.49 7.72 25.52
#